data_a88f08b41c777ba85a38c7f17e7f049a
#
_entry.id   a88f08b41c777ba85a38c7f17e7f049a
#
_cell.length_a   1.000
_cell.length_b   1.000
_cell.length_c   1.000
_cell.angle_alpha   90.00
_cell.angle_beta   90.00
_cell.angle_gamma   90.00
#
_symmetry.space_group_name_H-M   'P 1'
#
loop_
_entity.id
_entity.type
_entity.pdbx_description
1 polymer ?
#
loop_
_entity_poly.entity_id
_entity_poly.type
_entity_poly.pdbx_seq_one_letter_code
_entity_poly.pdbx_strand_id
1 'polypeptide(L)'
;TIDWENVVELRTVRILEVRPVEGESVTGKVVVKDGKITVIGDTTTTFDQLQVLSMTAGIPKESNFWSGDMSASANYQSGNTDKETFNAHAIVKRRTVEQRMIFEYIGNYDETESEETENNHRLTGKWDRFVTDRWFWSPIQAEYFKDKFQNIEHRVTLGPAVGYQIID
;
A
#
# COMPACT_ATOMS: atom_id res chain seq x y z
N THR A 1 19.66 -6.83 -6.60
CA THR A 1 18.67 -7.30 -7.60
C THR A 1 19.13 -8.65 -8.07
N ILE A 2 18.28 -9.65 -8.06
CA ILE A 2 18.57 -10.99 -8.59
C ILE A 2 17.88 -11.07 -9.94
N ASP A 3 18.66 -11.35 -10.98
CA ASP A 3 18.11 -11.60 -12.33
C ASP A 3 17.43 -12.96 -12.37
N TRP A 4 16.15 -12.98 -12.66
CA TRP A 4 15.34 -14.19 -12.73
C TRP A 4 15.89 -15.24 -13.71
N GLU A 5 16.54 -14.80 -14.77
CA GLU A 5 17.16 -15.68 -15.77
C GLU A 5 18.31 -16.53 -15.20
N ASN A 6 18.90 -16.08 -14.09
CA ASN A 6 20.00 -16.76 -13.41
C ASN A 6 19.53 -17.61 -12.20
N VAL A 7 18.25 -17.65 -11.92
CA VAL A 7 17.70 -18.42 -10.80
C VAL A 7 17.48 -19.87 -11.24
N VAL A 8 18.37 -20.75 -10.80
CA VAL A 8 18.26 -22.20 -11.07
C VAL A 8 17.17 -22.83 -10.19
N GLU A 9 17.09 -22.44 -8.94
CA GLU A 9 16.08 -22.92 -7.99
C GLU A 9 15.86 -21.88 -6.87
N LEU A 10 14.60 -21.65 -6.52
CA LEU A 10 14.22 -20.83 -5.37
C LEU A 10 13.20 -21.61 -4.53
N ARG A 11 13.44 -21.70 -3.23
CA ARG A 11 12.50 -22.30 -2.27
C ARG A 11 12.11 -21.30 -1.20
N THR A 12 10.81 -21.14 -0.98
CA THR A 12 10.33 -20.27 0.09
C THR A 12 10.19 -21.03 1.40
N VAL A 13 10.62 -20.42 2.50
CA VAL A 13 10.38 -20.94 3.85
C VAL A 13 8.96 -20.59 4.30
N ARG A 14 8.48 -19.42 3.87
CA ARG A 14 7.14 -18.91 4.20
C ARG A 14 6.11 -19.42 3.22
N ILE A 15 4.88 -19.55 3.70
CA ILE A 15 3.72 -19.82 2.87
C ILE A 15 3.42 -18.56 2.04
N LEU A 16 3.25 -18.74 0.73
CA LEU A 16 2.83 -17.68 -0.19
C LEU A 16 1.45 -18.02 -0.76
N GLU A 17 0.71 -17.00 -1.11
CA GLU A 17 -0.46 -17.07 -1.98
C GLU A 17 -0.01 -16.73 -3.38
N VAL A 18 -0.27 -17.62 -4.31
CA VAL A 18 0.09 -17.52 -5.73
C VAL A 18 -1.19 -17.34 -6.53
N ARG A 19 -1.27 -16.25 -7.28
CA ARG A 19 -2.37 -15.99 -8.21
C ARG A 19 -1.94 -16.31 -9.62
N PRO A 20 -2.55 -17.31 -10.29
CA PRO A 20 -2.36 -17.53 -11.70
C PRO A 20 -3.13 -16.50 -12.55
N VAL A 21 -2.80 -16.39 -13.83
CA VAL A 21 -3.52 -15.57 -14.81
C VAL A 21 -4.96 -16.08 -14.97
N GLU A 22 -5.14 -17.42 -14.95
CA GLU A 22 -6.43 -18.08 -15.03
C GLU A 22 -6.59 -19.05 -13.85
N GLY A 23 -7.76 -19.06 -13.21
CA GLY A 23 -8.09 -19.94 -12.08
C GLY A 23 -8.03 -19.24 -10.72
N GLU A 24 -8.17 -20.06 -9.66
CA GLU A 24 -8.18 -19.59 -8.28
C GLU A 24 -6.77 -19.49 -7.71
N SER A 25 -6.59 -18.56 -6.74
CA SER A 25 -5.34 -18.44 -5.99
C SER A 25 -5.04 -19.70 -5.18
N VAL A 26 -3.78 -20.10 -5.14
CA VAL A 26 -3.30 -21.27 -4.41
C VAL A 26 -2.31 -20.84 -3.33
N THR A 27 -2.48 -21.38 -2.13
CA THR A 27 -1.64 -21.04 -0.97
C THR A 27 -0.74 -22.20 -0.60
N GLY A 28 0.56 -21.95 -0.45
CA GLY A 28 1.52 -22.97 -0.08
C GLY A 28 2.97 -22.49 -0.06
N LYS A 29 3.90 -23.42 0.20
CA LYS A 29 5.32 -23.15 0.00
C LYS A 29 5.63 -23.21 -1.49
N VAL A 30 6.41 -22.26 -1.97
CA VAL A 30 6.70 -22.13 -3.39
C VAL A 30 8.11 -22.65 -3.68
N VAL A 31 8.20 -23.46 -4.71
CA VAL A 31 9.46 -23.90 -5.32
C VAL A 31 9.46 -23.46 -6.77
N VAL A 32 10.43 -22.65 -7.14
CA VAL A 32 10.65 -22.23 -8.55
C VAL A 32 11.84 -23.02 -9.07
N LYS A 33 11.65 -23.77 -10.12
CA LYS A 33 12.71 -24.55 -10.78
C LYS A 33 12.38 -24.75 -12.26
N ASP A 34 13.38 -24.61 -13.11
CA ASP A 34 13.27 -24.84 -14.57
C ASP A 34 12.08 -24.10 -15.21
N GLY A 35 11.85 -22.81 -14.81
CA GLY A 35 10.75 -22.00 -15.33
C GLY A 35 9.35 -22.42 -14.85
N LYS A 36 9.26 -23.34 -13.89
CA LYS A 36 8.02 -23.79 -13.27
C LYS A 36 7.92 -23.34 -11.83
N ILE A 37 6.71 -22.98 -11.42
CA ILE A 37 6.37 -22.59 -10.05
C ILE A 37 5.47 -23.65 -9.46
N THR A 38 6.00 -24.41 -8.51
CA THR A 38 5.27 -25.46 -7.77
C THR A 38 4.86 -24.90 -6.41
N VAL A 39 3.57 -24.91 -6.14
CA VAL A 39 2.98 -24.51 -4.86
C VAL A 39 2.63 -25.77 -4.08
N ILE A 40 3.26 -25.95 -2.92
CA ILE A 40 3.07 -27.11 -2.05
C ILE A 40 2.24 -26.64 -0.85
N GLY A 41 0.93 -26.88 -0.92
CA GLY A 41 -0.07 -26.61 0.12
C GLY A 41 -0.83 -27.88 0.48
N ASP A 42 -2.14 -27.76 0.73
CA ASP A 42 -3.03 -28.92 0.91
C ASP A 42 -3.07 -29.79 -0.35
N THR A 43 -2.93 -29.16 -1.49
CA THR A 43 -2.69 -29.80 -2.80
C THR A 43 -1.43 -29.23 -3.42
N THR A 44 -0.72 -30.04 -4.22
CA THR A 44 0.44 -29.57 -4.95
C THR A 44 0.02 -29.16 -6.35
N THR A 45 0.21 -27.89 -6.69
CA THR A 45 -0.13 -27.33 -8.01
C THR A 45 1.12 -26.75 -8.66
N THR A 46 1.28 -27.00 -9.96
CA THR A 46 2.42 -26.48 -10.72
C THR A 46 1.92 -25.59 -11.86
N PHE A 47 2.51 -24.41 -11.97
CA PHE A 47 2.25 -23.42 -13.01
C PHE A 47 3.52 -23.16 -13.81
N ASP A 48 3.39 -22.79 -15.07
CA ASP A 48 4.49 -22.16 -15.78
C ASP A 48 4.69 -20.74 -15.24
N GLN A 49 5.93 -20.28 -15.18
CA GLN A 49 6.25 -18.95 -14.60
C GLN A 49 5.46 -17.82 -15.26
N LEU A 50 5.22 -17.91 -16.57
CA LEU A 50 4.41 -16.95 -17.34
C LEU A 50 2.91 -16.97 -17.00
N GLN A 51 2.44 -18.03 -16.34
CA GLN A 51 1.05 -18.16 -15.90
C GLN A 51 0.81 -17.62 -14.51
N VAL A 52 1.83 -17.16 -13.81
CA VAL A 52 1.70 -16.59 -12.46
C VAL A 52 1.68 -15.08 -12.54
N LEU A 53 0.57 -14.51 -12.13
CA LEU A 53 0.32 -13.06 -12.13
C LEU A 53 1.01 -12.35 -10.96
N SER A 54 0.91 -12.94 -9.76
CA SER A 54 1.53 -12.37 -8.56
C SER A 54 1.70 -13.40 -7.44
N MET A 55 2.63 -13.12 -6.52
CA MET A 55 2.85 -13.88 -5.30
C MET A 55 2.91 -12.91 -4.11
N THR A 56 2.19 -13.23 -3.04
CA THR A 56 2.22 -12.44 -1.81
C THR A 56 2.33 -13.34 -0.57
N ALA A 57 2.54 -12.75 0.60
CA ALA A 57 2.57 -13.51 1.86
C ALA A 57 1.20 -14.21 2.08
N GLY A 58 1.21 -15.53 2.07
CA GLY A 58 0.03 -16.39 2.05
C GLY A 58 -0.28 -17.02 3.39
N ILE A 59 -0.27 -16.27 4.48
CA ILE A 59 -0.76 -16.79 5.76
C ILE A 59 -2.24 -16.38 5.87
N PRO A 60 -3.16 -17.31 6.20
CA PRO A 60 -4.60 -17.06 6.20
C PRO A 60 -5.08 -16.17 7.37
N LYS A 61 -4.19 -15.37 7.98
CA LYS A 61 -4.58 -14.37 8.96
C LYS A 61 -4.71 -13.03 8.27
N GLU A 62 -5.90 -12.45 8.32
CA GLU A 62 -6.21 -11.13 7.76
C GLU A 62 -5.17 -10.05 8.18
N SER A 63 -4.68 -10.13 9.43
CA SER A 63 -3.65 -9.21 9.93
C SER A 63 -2.35 -9.16 9.12
N ASN A 64 -2.03 -10.24 8.39
CA ASN A 64 -0.78 -10.29 7.60
C ASN A 64 -0.87 -9.53 6.27
N PHE A 65 -2.08 -9.19 5.84
CA PHE A 65 -2.30 -8.35 4.67
C PHE A 65 -2.19 -6.86 5.00
N TRP A 66 -2.17 -6.50 6.29
CA TRP A 66 -2.13 -5.14 6.76
C TRP A 66 -0.72 -4.71 7.13
N SER A 67 -0.38 -3.49 6.77
CA SER A 67 0.82 -2.79 7.21
C SER A 67 0.48 -1.33 7.45
N GLY A 68 1.24 -0.65 8.31
CA GLY A 68 1.01 0.76 8.55
C GLY A 68 2.14 1.39 9.32
N ASP A 69 2.24 2.69 9.17
CA ASP A 69 3.18 3.56 9.86
C ASP A 69 2.43 4.75 10.42
N MET A 70 2.84 5.20 11.58
CA MET A 70 2.31 6.41 12.21
C MET A 70 3.46 7.21 12.81
N SER A 71 3.45 8.51 12.56
CA SER A 71 4.39 9.45 13.14
C SER A 71 3.68 10.71 13.62
N ALA A 72 4.18 11.27 14.70
CA ALA A 72 3.74 12.56 15.20
C ALA A 72 4.98 13.33 15.66
N SER A 73 5.00 14.63 15.43
CA SER A 73 6.04 15.50 15.92
C SER A 73 5.44 16.75 16.55
N ALA A 74 6.04 17.22 17.62
CA ALA A 74 5.73 18.48 18.25
C ALA A 74 7.04 19.25 18.42
N ASN A 75 7.03 20.52 18.07
CA ASN A 75 8.15 21.41 18.26
C ASN A 75 7.67 22.68 18.94
N TYR A 76 8.37 23.11 19.96
CA TYR A 76 8.15 24.34 20.67
C TYR A 76 9.41 25.19 20.62
N GLN A 77 9.28 26.43 20.17
CA GLN A 77 10.34 27.43 20.14
C GLN A 77 9.90 28.65 20.92
N SER A 78 10.73 29.11 21.83
CA SER A 78 10.48 30.33 22.60
C SER A 78 11.71 31.27 22.51
N GLY A 79 11.47 32.58 22.37
CA GLY A 79 12.51 33.57 22.24
C GLY A 79 11.93 34.93 21.87
N ASN A 80 12.47 35.56 20.84
CA ASN A 80 11.87 36.79 20.28
C ASN A 80 10.50 36.53 19.62
N THR A 81 10.21 35.30 19.29
CA THR A 81 8.97 34.83 18.70
C THR A 81 8.69 33.44 19.27
N ASP A 82 7.52 33.25 19.85
CA ASP A 82 7.08 31.95 20.32
C ASP A 82 6.36 31.20 19.19
N LYS A 83 6.79 29.96 18.91
CA LYS A 83 6.19 29.13 17.88
C LYS A 83 5.95 27.70 18.37
N GLU A 84 4.75 27.21 18.13
CA GLU A 84 4.36 25.81 18.35
C GLU A 84 4.00 25.16 17.02
N THR A 85 4.57 23.98 16.75
CA THR A 85 4.29 23.22 15.54
C THR A 85 3.90 21.80 15.94
N PHE A 86 2.82 21.31 15.40
CA PHE A 86 2.39 19.92 15.56
C PHE A 86 2.08 19.30 14.19
N ASN A 87 2.72 18.15 13.90
CA ASN A 87 2.47 17.40 12.70
C ASN A 87 2.12 15.95 13.02
N ALA A 88 1.16 15.40 12.29
CA ALA A 88 0.76 14.01 12.39
C ALA A 88 0.66 13.39 10.99
N HIS A 89 1.19 12.19 10.84
CA HIS A 89 1.08 11.39 9.63
C HIS A 89 0.75 9.95 10.02
N ALA A 90 -0.22 9.36 9.35
CA ALA A 90 -0.55 7.96 9.51
C ALA A 90 -0.88 7.36 8.15
N ILE A 91 -0.35 6.18 7.88
CA ILE A 91 -0.66 5.42 6.67
C ILE A 91 -0.95 3.98 7.04
N VAL A 92 -2.05 3.44 6.49
CA VAL A 92 -2.45 2.05 6.63
C VAL A 92 -2.68 1.47 5.26
N LYS A 93 -2.09 0.31 5.00
CA LYS A 93 -2.17 -0.39 3.72
C LYS A 93 -2.67 -1.81 3.96
N ARG A 94 -3.59 -2.24 3.14
CA ARG A 94 -3.98 -3.64 3.00
C ARG A 94 -3.63 -4.10 1.60
N ARG A 95 -2.85 -5.18 1.47
CA ARG A 95 -2.47 -5.73 0.18
C ARG A 95 -2.70 -7.23 0.15
N THR A 96 -3.48 -7.66 -0.82
CA THR A 96 -3.62 -9.06 -1.23
C THR A 96 -3.08 -9.22 -2.66
N VAL A 97 -3.13 -10.42 -3.20
CA VAL A 97 -2.77 -10.68 -4.62
C VAL A 97 -3.70 -9.98 -5.62
N GLU A 98 -4.95 -9.68 -5.21
CA GLU A 98 -5.96 -9.13 -6.10
C GLU A 98 -6.15 -7.63 -5.98
N GLN A 99 -5.86 -7.08 -4.80
CA GLN A 99 -6.22 -5.71 -4.50
C GLN A 99 -5.29 -5.06 -3.47
N ARG A 100 -5.26 -3.73 -3.53
CA ARG A 100 -4.56 -2.90 -2.56
C ARG A 100 -5.49 -1.78 -2.10
N MET A 101 -5.58 -1.60 -0.80
CA MET A 101 -6.23 -0.44 -0.17
C MET A 101 -5.16 0.37 0.55
N ILE A 102 -5.24 1.68 0.42
CA ILE A 102 -4.35 2.62 1.11
C ILE A 102 -5.23 3.69 1.74
N PHE A 103 -5.00 3.95 3.02
CA PHE A 103 -5.58 5.07 3.76
C PHE A 103 -4.44 5.88 4.34
N GLU A 104 -4.46 7.18 4.15
CA GLU A 104 -3.43 8.08 4.62
C GLU A 104 -4.07 9.33 5.23
N TYR A 105 -3.55 9.72 6.38
CA TYR A 105 -3.91 10.95 7.07
C TYR A 105 -2.67 11.82 7.25
N ILE A 106 -2.80 13.10 6.95
CA ILE A 106 -1.80 14.14 7.19
C ILE A 106 -2.52 15.28 7.91
N GLY A 107 -1.97 15.72 9.03
CA GLY A 107 -2.45 16.86 9.78
C GLY A 107 -1.30 17.77 10.18
N ASN A 108 -1.45 19.07 9.95
CA ASN A 108 -0.48 20.08 10.33
C ASN A 108 -1.18 21.18 11.13
N TYR A 109 -0.54 21.61 12.20
CA TYR A 109 -0.97 22.72 13.04
C TYR A 109 0.25 23.54 13.43
N ASP A 110 0.19 24.83 13.16
CA ASP A 110 1.19 25.82 13.59
C ASP A 110 0.51 26.98 14.30
N GLU A 111 1.12 27.42 15.39
CA GLU A 111 0.75 28.60 16.14
C GLU A 111 2.00 29.48 16.34
N THR A 112 1.86 30.78 16.13
CA THR A 112 2.95 31.76 16.31
C THR A 112 2.38 32.94 17.09
N GLU A 113 3.04 33.33 18.20
CA GLU A 113 2.63 34.42 19.08
C GLU A 113 1.16 34.27 19.58
N SER A 114 0.75 33.02 19.89
CA SER A 114 -0.61 32.67 20.25
C SER A 114 -1.68 32.91 19.17
N GLU A 115 -1.22 33.09 17.92
CA GLU A 115 -2.08 33.12 16.75
C GLU A 115 -1.85 31.86 15.89
N GLU A 116 -2.94 31.16 15.60
CA GLU A 116 -2.92 30.01 14.71
C GLU A 116 -2.52 30.46 13.32
N THR A 117 -1.49 29.84 12.73
CA THR A 117 -0.94 30.19 11.41
C THR A 117 -1.09 29.08 10.37
N GLU A 118 -1.27 27.82 10.81
CA GLU A 118 -1.56 26.70 9.96
C GLU A 118 -2.51 25.73 10.67
N ASN A 119 -3.55 25.27 9.97
CA ASN A 119 -4.44 24.21 10.43
C ASN A 119 -5.06 23.53 9.23
N ASN A 120 -4.42 22.46 8.81
CA ASN A 120 -4.92 21.68 7.68
C ASN A 120 -4.94 20.18 7.97
N HIS A 121 -5.89 19.51 7.35
CA HIS A 121 -6.09 18.09 7.47
C HIS A 121 -6.39 17.50 6.09
N ARG A 122 -5.68 16.43 5.76
CA ARG A 122 -5.91 15.66 4.54
C ARG A 122 -6.10 14.20 4.91
N LEU A 123 -7.18 13.62 4.43
CA LEU A 123 -7.44 12.19 4.50
C LEU A 123 -7.60 11.67 3.07
N THR A 124 -6.81 10.69 2.69
CA THR A 124 -6.91 10.02 1.39
C THR A 124 -7.26 8.56 1.55
N GLY A 125 -8.07 8.05 0.64
CA GLY A 125 -8.41 6.64 0.54
C GLY A 125 -8.32 6.18 -0.91
N LYS A 126 -7.67 5.05 -1.14
CA LYS A 126 -7.51 4.49 -2.47
C LYS A 126 -7.75 2.99 -2.44
N TRP A 127 -8.52 2.49 -3.40
CA TRP A 127 -8.73 1.08 -3.63
C TRP A 127 -8.30 0.72 -5.05
N ASP A 128 -7.27 -0.11 -5.18
CA ASP A 128 -6.75 -0.60 -6.44
C ASP A 128 -7.10 -2.07 -6.61
N ARG A 129 -7.54 -2.46 -7.81
CA ARG A 129 -7.66 -3.85 -8.26
C ARG A 129 -6.62 -4.12 -9.32
N PHE A 130 -5.82 -5.16 -9.12
CA PHE A 130 -4.82 -5.59 -10.11
C PHE A 130 -5.52 -6.34 -11.24
N VAL A 131 -5.25 -5.89 -12.47
CA VAL A 131 -5.76 -6.50 -13.70
C VAL A 131 -4.69 -7.40 -14.30
N THR A 132 -3.43 -6.95 -14.25
CA THR A 132 -2.23 -7.71 -14.59
C THR A 132 -1.13 -7.43 -13.56
N ASP A 133 0.06 -8.00 -13.72
CA ASP A 133 1.25 -7.70 -12.93
C ASP A 133 1.62 -6.20 -12.94
N ARG A 134 1.29 -5.48 -14.01
CA ARG A 134 1.64 -4.07 -14.21
C ARG A 134 0.47 -3.12 -14.23
N TRP A 135 -0.71 -3.58 -14.70
CA TRP A 135 -1.91 -2.73 -14.79
C TRP A 135 -2.80 -2.91 -13.59
N PHE A 136 -3.24 -1.80 -13.01
CA PHE A 136 -4.27 -1.78 -11.99
C PHE A 136 -5.32 -0.71 -12.29
N TRP A 137 -6.54 -0.97 -11.84
CA TRP A 137 -7.64 -0.04 -11.87
C TRP A 137 -8.04 0.32 -10.44
N SER A 138 -8.23 1.61 -10.20
CA SER A 138 -8.71 2.14 -8.93
C SER A 138 -10.17 2.57 -9.11
N PRO A 139 -11.14 1.72 -8.73
CA PRO A 139 -12.56 2.08 -8.80
C PRO A 139 -12.89 3.32 -8.00
N ILE A 140 -12.22 3.48 -6.87
CA ILE A 140 -12.44 4.58 -5.94
C ILE A 140 -11.09 5.13 -5.48
N GLN A 141 -10.92 6.42 -5.72
CA GLN A 141 -9.93 7.26 -5.10
C GLN A 141 -10.64 8.45 -4.49
N ALA A 142 -10.44 8.68 -3.18
CA ALA A 142 -11.14 9.70 -2.41
C ALA A 142 -10.12 10.56 -1.66
N GLU A 143 -10.35 11.86 -1.63
CA GLU A 143 -9.64 12.80 -0.79
C GLU A 143 -10.65 13.66 -0.05
N TYR A 144 -10.46 13.78 1.26
CA TYR A 144 -11.05 14.82 2.08
C TYR A 144 -9.94 15.80 2.48
N PHE A 145 -10.18 17.08 2.28
CA PHE A 145 -9.25 18.15 2.62
C PHE A 145 -9.98 19.27 3.34
N LYS A 146 -9.36 19.75 4.40
CA LYS A 146 -9.78 20.93 5.16
C LYS A 146 -8.55 21.80 5.38
N ASP A 147 -8.69 23.12 5.18
CA ASP A 147 -7.64 24.10 5.43
C ASP A 147 -8.28 25.44 5.81
N LYS A 148 -8.09 25.81 7.08
CA LYS A 148 -8.67 27.03 7.65
C LYS A 148 -8.13 28.29 6.97
N PHE A 149 -6.85 28.30 6.58
CA PHE A 149 -6.16 29.45 6.02
C PHE A 149 -6.39 29.65 4.52
N GLN A 150 -6.72 28.56 3.81
CA GLN A 150 -7.17 28.63 2.43
C GLN A 150 -8.69 28.85 2.31
N ASN A 151 -9.38 29.06 3.44
CA ASN A 151 -10.84 29.18 3.50
C ASN A 151 -11.57 27.96 2.90
N ILE A 152 -10.97 26.79 3.08
CA ILE A 152 -11.55 25.51 2.67
C ILE A 152 -12.09 24.81 3.90
N GLU A 153 -13.39 24.95 4.17
CA GLU A 153 -14.03 24.25 5.27
C GLU A 153 -14.09 22.74 5.02
N HIS A 154 -14.49 22.35 3.82
CA HIS A 154 -14.58 20.95 3.40
C HIS A 154 -14.43 20.84 1.89
N ARG A 155 -13.48 20.06 1.45
CA ARG A 155 -13.34 19.67 0.04
C ARG A 155 -13.28 18.15 -0.04
N VAL A 156 -14.18 17.57 -0.81
CA VAL A 156 -14.20 16.14 -1.10
C VAL A 156 -13.94 15.96 -2.60
N THR A 157 -12.95 15.16 -2.91
CA THR A 157 -12.62 14.77 -4.28
C THR A 157 -12.82 13.27 -4.42
N LEU A 158 -13.55 12.84 -5.43
CA LEU A 158 -13.81 11.43 -5.74
C LEU A 158 -13.55 11.18 -7.21
N GLY A 159 -12.92 10.07 -7.54
CA GLY A 159 -12.75 9.68 -8.94
C GLY A 159 -12.17 8.28 -9.10
N PRO A 160 -12.36 7.67 -10.27
CA PRO A 160 -11.64 6.48 -10.66
C PRO A 160 -10.26 6.83 -11.21
N ALA A 161 -9.34 5.86 -11.20
CA ALA A 161 -8.03 6.00 -11.83
C ALA A 161 -7.57 4.69 -12.44
N VAL A 162 -6.65 4.77 -13.39
CA VAL A 162 -5.93 3.62 -13.96
C VAL A 162 -4.45 3.88 -13.77
N GLY A 163 -3.71 2.86 -13.38
CA GLY A 163 -2.28 2.96 -13.20
C GLY A 163 -1.51 1.82 -13.85
N TYR A 164 -0.28 2.14 -14.21
CA TYR A 164 0.67 1.19 -14.77
C TYR A 164 1.98 1.27 -13.99
N GLN A 165 2.47 0.12 -13.53
CA GLN A 165 3.73 0.01 -12.81
C GLN A 165 4.87 -0.20 -13.81
N ILE A 166 5.80 0.77 -13.88
CA ILE A 166 6.89 0.78 -14.85
C ILE A 166 8.10 0.01 -14.32
N ILE A 167 8.32 0.08 -13.01
CA ILE A 167 9.48 -0.52 -12.30
C ILE A 167 8.95 -1.25 -11.07
N ASP A 168 9.46 -2.44 -10.79
CA ASP A 168 9.23 -3.23 -9.58
C ASP A 168 10.25 -2.89 -8.49
#